data_9d4d651d303896eda3984102b28c7a57
#
_entry.id   9d4d651d303896eda3984102b28c7a57
#
_cell.length_a   1.000
_cell.length_b   1.000
_cell.length_c   1.000
_cell.angle_alpha   90.00
_cell.angle_beta   90.00
_cell.angle_gamma   90.00
#
_symmetry.space_group_name_H-M   'P 1'
#
loop_
_entity.id
_entity.type
_entity.pdbx_description
1 polymer ?
#
loop_
_entity_poly.entity_id
_entity_poly.type
_entity_poly.pdbx_seq_one_letter_code
_entity_poly.pdbx_strand_id
1 'polypeptide(L)'
;MSRFVTTEDFESGEFLISNKSDTTHLQAIIDRVEVEALQDLLGKTLYDLFIADLNTTPSPQIPQDARFTAIYDPIYEDETIRIRSEGFIAMLKMLIWFEFVKTTWKENTPVGIVSNASENSKQLRPSQAGIEGTYNRGIKSFHAVLDYIIINSSTYPEYEGKGKARNFISWL
;
A
#
# COMPACT_ATOMS: atom_id res chain seq x y z
N MET A 1 -3.94 12.88 7.54
CA MET A 1 -2.68 12.70 8.31
C MET A 1 -2.36 11.22 8.30
N SER A 2 -1.25 10.86 7.69
CA SER A 2 -0.79 9.48 7.57
C SER A 2 -0.50 8.88 8.95
N ARG A 3 -0.78 7.59 9.10
CA ARG A 3 -0.61 6.85 10.36
C ARG A 3 0.55 5.87 10.29
N PHE A 4 0.79 5.30 9.12
CA PHE A 4 1.67 4.16 8.94
C PHE A 4 2.90 4.49 8.11
N VAL A 5 2.75 5.31 7.08
CA VAL A 5 3.81 5.63 6.11
C VAL A 5 3.99 7.14 6.04
N THR A 6 5.23 7.60 5.98
CA THR A 6 5.59 9.02 5.85
C THR A 6 6.32 9.29 4.54
N THR A 7 6.50 10.55 4.17
CA THR A 7 7.30 10.92 2.98
C THR A 7 8.75 10.48 3.11
N GLU A 8 9.31 10.45 4.32
CA GLU A 8 10.69 10.02 4.62
C GLU A 8 10.93 8.54 4.25
N ASP A 9 9.88 7.71 4.30
CA ASP A 9 9.94 6.30 3.91
C ASP A 9 10.27 6.08 2.43
N PHE A 10 10.18 7.14 1.62
CA PHE A 10 10.45 7.15 0.18
C PHE A 10 11.73 7.91 -0.19
N GLU A 11 12.51 8.37 0.79
CA GLU A 11 13.78 9.07 0.55
C GLU A 11 14.96 8.10 0.31
N SER A 12 14.77 6.82 0.60
CA SER A 12 15.81 5.80 0.44
C SER A 12 15.21 4.42 0.17
N GLY A 13 16.05 3.48 -0.28
CA GLY A 13 15.68 2.08 -0.43
C GLY A 13 14.99 1.74 -1.75
N GLU A 14 14.18 0.67 -1.73
CA GLU A 14 13.56 0.08 -2.92
C GLU A 14 12.55 1.02 -3.59
N PHE A 15 11.83 1.83 -2.79
CA PHE A 15 10.76 2.71 -3.25
C PHE A 15 11.21 4.17 -3.35
N LEU A 16 12.49 4.40 -3.66
CA LEU A 16 13.06 5.74 -3.73
C LEU A 16 12.24 6.65 -4.66
N ILE A 17 11.82 7.78 -4.11
CA ILE A 17 11.27 8.92 -4.82
C ILE A 17 12.27 10.06 -4.71
N SER A 18 12.61 10.69 -5.84
CA SER A 18 13.57 11.79 -5.85
C SER A 18 13.15 12.90 -4.88
N ASN A 19 14.09 13.40 -4.10
CA ASN A 19 13.88 14.53 -3.19
C ASN A 19 13.52 15.87 -3.90
N LYS A 20 13.58 15.89 -5.23
CA LYS A 20 13.09 17.00 -6.07
C LYS A 20 11.61 16.86 -6.42
N SER A 21 10.97 15.74 -6.04
CA SER A 21 9.56 15.52 -6.28
C SER A 21 8.70 16.37 -5.32
N ASP A 22 7.48 16.67 -5.73
CA ASP A 22 6.53 17.40 -4.90
C ASP A 22 6.10 16.56 -3.69
N THR A 23 6.66 16.88 -2.53
CA THR A 23 6.35 16.20 -1.27
C THR A 23 4.89 16.41 -0.84
N THR A 24 4.27 17.52 -1.22
CA THR A 24 2.85 17.80 -0.95
C THR A 24 1.96 16.83 -1.73
N HIS A 25 2.31 16.59 -3.00
CA HIS A 25 1.60 15.62 -3.83
C HIS A 25 1.77 14.19 -3.31
N LEU A 26 2.99 13.82 -2.91
CA LEU A 26 3.25 12.52 -2.30
C LEU A 26 2.44 12.33 -1.01
N GLN A 27 2.42 13.34 -0.13
CA GLN A 27 1.65 13.29 1.12
C GLN A 27 0.16 13.10 0.86
N ALA A 28 -0.40 13.78 -0.14
CA ALA A 28 -1.82 13.62 -0.50
C ALA A 28 -2.12 12.19 -0.99
N ILE A 29 -1.20 11.57 -1.74
CA ILE A 29 -1.32 10.16 -2.16
C ILE A 29 -1.24 9.22 -0.95
N ILE A 30 -0.30 9.45 -0.04
CA ILE A 30 -0.16 8.66 1.19
C ILE A 30 -1.47 8.69 1.97
N ASP A 31 -1.96 9.89 2.31
CA ASP A 31 -3.18 10.07 3.11
C ASP A 31 -4.40 9.36 2.48
N ARG A 32 -4.51 9.38 1.16
CA ARG A 32 -5.60 8.72 0.43
C ARG A 32 -5.43 7.20 0.38
N VAL A 33 -4.27 6.73 -0.06
CA VAL A 33 -4.04 5.29 -0.32
C VAL A 33 -4.05 4.47 0.97
N GLU A 34 -3.52 5.00 2.09
CA GLU A 34 -3.60 4.33 3.39
C GLU A 34 -5.06 4.02 3.77
N VAL A 35 -5.92 5.03 3.70
CA VAL A 35 -7.32 4.88 4.10
C VAL A 35 -8.07 3.95 3.15
N GLU A 36 -7.94 4.16 1.83
CA GLU A 36 -8.60 3.35 0.83
C GLU A 36 -8.17 1.88 0.88
N ALA A 37 -6.85 1.61 0.98
CA ALA A 37 -6.34 0.25 1.00
C ALA A 37 -6.79 -0.52 2.25
N LEU A 38 -6.73 0.12 3.42
CA LEU A 38 -7.11 -0.54 4.66
C LEU A 38 -8.63 -0.69 4.81
N GLN A 39 -9.43 0.26 4.33
CA GLN A 39 -10.89 0.10 4.29
C GLN A 39 -11.32 -0.98 3.29
N ASP A 40 -10.66 -1.07 2.13
CA ASP A 40 -10.91 -2.14 1.17
C ASP A 40 -10.54 -3.51 1.74
N LEU A 41 -9.46 -3.60 2.54
CA LEU A 41 -8.97 -4.82 3.13
C LEU A 41 -9.85 -5.30 4.30
N LEU A 42 -10.09 -4.43 5.26
CA LEU A 42 -10.71 -4.79 6.54
C LEU A 42 -12.24 -4.64 6.53
N GLY A 43 -12.78 -3.89 5.58
CA GLY A 43 -14.17 -3.43 5.65
C GLY A 43 -14.33 -2.38 6.77
N LYS A 44 -15.50 -1.72 6.80
CA LYS A 44 -15.68 -0.57 7.71
C LYS A 44 -15.58 -0.94 9.18
N THR A 45 -16.28 -1.98 9.61
CA THR A 45 -16.39 -2.31 11.05
C THR A 45 -15.04 -2.72 11.63
N LEU A 46 -14.33 -3.64 10.97
CA LEU A 46 -13.01 -4.09 11.44
C LEU A 46 -11.96 -2.99 11.31
N TYR A 47 -12.04 -2.14 10.27
CA TYR A 47 -11.17 -0.98 10.09
C TYR A 47 -11.33 0.02 11.27
N ASP A 48 -12.57 0.36 11.65
CA ASP A 48 -12.82 1.30 12.75
C ASP A 48 -12.24 0.77 14.08
N LEU A 49 -12.37 -0.55 14.34
CA LEU A 49 -11.78 -1.19 15.52
C LEU A 49 -10.25 -1.21 15.46
N PHE A 50 -9.68 -1.53 14.31
CA PHE A 50 -8.24 -1.50 14.09
C PHE A 50 -7.63 -0.11 14.34
N ILE A 51 -8.28 0.95 13.83
CA ILE A 51 -7.84 2.33 14.03
C ILE A 51 -7.96 2.76 15.50
N ALA A 52 -9.01 2.30 16.19
CA ALA A 52 -9.20 2.61 17.62
C ALA A 52 -8.18 1.92 18.52
N ASP A 53 -7.62 0.80 18.08
CA ASP A 53 -6.61 0.03 18.81
C ASP A 53 -5.18 0.59 18.66
N LEU A 54 -4.94 1.48 17.70
CA LEU A 54 -3.62 2.02 17.45
C LEU A 54 -3.14 2.88 18.64
N ASN A 55 -1.86 2.76 18.95
CA ASN A 55 -1.24 3.69 19.89
C ASN A 55 -1.26 5.13 19.36
N THR A 56 -1.17 6.12 20.25
CA THR A 56 -1.19 7.54 19.90
C THR A 56 0.21 8.11 19.61
N THR A 57 1.24 7.27 19.57
CA THR A 57 2.62 7.67 19.29
C THR A 57 2.84 8.02 17.82
N PRO A 58 3.92 8.76 17.49
CA PRO A 58 4.18 9.17 16.10
C PRO A 58 4.30 7.97 15.15
N SER A 59 4.14 8.23 13.85
CA SER A 59 4.25 7.21 12.80
C SER A 59 5.57 6.44 12.86
N PRO A 60 5.55 5.13 12.58
CA PRO A 60 4.35 4.34 12.31
C PRO A 60 3.54 4.03 13.57
N GLN A 61 2.23 4.19 13.51
CA GLN A 61 1.36 3.76 14.60
C GLN A 61 1.26 2.23 14.61
N ILE A 62 1.26 1.65 15.80
CA ILE A 62 1.33 0.20 16.01
C ILE A 62 0.07 -0.27 16.74
N PRO A 63 -0.59 -1.36 16.31
CA PRO A 63 -1.70 -1.94 17.03
C PRO A 63 -1.25 -2.52 18.37
N GLN A 64 -2.15 -2.48 19.35
CA GLN A 64 -1.91 -2.96 20.72
C GLN A 64 -2.45 -4.35 20.96
N ASP A 65 -3.57 -4.71 20.33
CA ASP A 65 -4.18 -6.04 20.40
C ASP A 65 -3.39 -7.04 19.55
N ALA A 66 -3.08 -8.20 20.12
CA ALA A 66 -2.36 -9.28 19.45
C ALA A 66 -3.02 -9.74 18.15
N ARG A 67 -4.37 -9.70 18.05
CA ARG A 67 -5.10 -10.04 16.83
C ARG A 67 -4.79 -9.06 15.69
N PHE A 68 -4.67 -7.77 15.99
CA PHE A 68 -4.34 -6.76 14.99
C PHE A 68 -2.86 -6.76 14.65
N THR A 69 -1.99 -7.04 15.62
CA THR A 69 -0.55 -7.23 15.37
C THR A 69 -0.31 -8.40 14.40
N ALA A 70 -1.09 -9.49 14.52
CA ALA A 70 -0.97 -10.66 13.66
C ALA A 70 -1.24 -10.38 12.16
N ILE A 71 -2.06 -9.37 11.83
CA ILE A 71 -2.31 -8.96 10.43
C ILE A 71 -1.46 -7.78 10.01
N TYR A 72 -0.98 -6.98 10.97
CA TYR A 72 -0.11 -5.82 10.72
C TYR A 72 1.31 -6.24 10.37
N ASP A 73 1.85 -7.20 11.11
CA ASP A 73 3.20 -7.72 10.93
C ASP A 73 3.30 -8.62 9.69
N PRO A 74 4.51 -8.88 9.19
CA PRO A 74 4.71 -9.86 8.12
C PRO A 74 4.19 -11.24 8.51
N ILE A 75 3.39 -11.84 7.63
CA ILE A 75 2.92 -13.21 7.79
C ILE A 75 3.87 -14.13 7.04
N TYR A 76 4.50 -15.04 7.76
CA TYR A 76 5.37 -16.07 7.19
C TYR A 76 4.62 -17.40 7.12
N GLU A 77 4.86 -18.14 6.04
CA GLU A 77 4.19 -19.41 5.79
C GLU A 77 4.31 -20.39 6.97
N ASP A 78 3.15 -20.90 7.40
CA ASP A 78 3.05 -22.18 8.08
C ASP A 78 3.05 -23.30 7.03
N GLU A 79 3.62 -24.48 7.35
CA GLU A 79 3.71 -25.64 6.45
C GLU A 79 2.34 -26.08 5.89
N THR A 80 1.27 -25.71 6.57
CA THR A 80 -0.12 -26.08 6.24
C THR A 80 -0.83 -25.05 5.37
N ILE A 81 -0.48 -23.75 5.51
CA ILE A 81 -1.16 -22.64 4.84
C ILE A 81 -0.12 -21.76 4.19
N ARG A 82 -0.03 -21.77 2.85
CA ARG A 82 0.93 -20.98 2.07
C ARG A 82 0.53 -19.51 1.97
N ILE A 83 0.29 -18.87 3.10
CA ILE A 83 -0.01 -17.45 3.17
C ILE A 83 1.28 -16.70 3.49
N ARG A 84 1.63 -15.76 2.63
CA ARG A 84 2.79 -14.89 2.86
C ARG A 84 2.43 -13.44 2.59
N SER A 85 2.51 -12.62 3.63
CA SER A 85 2.39 -11.16 3.55
C SER A 85 3.70 -10.49 3.99
N GLU A 86 4.06 -9.39 3.34
CA GLU A 86 5.20 -8.56 3.75
C GLU A 86 4.82 -7.57 4.87
N GLY A 87 3.59 -7.65 5.41
CA GLY A 87 3.05 -6.77 6.43
C GLY A 87 2.43 -5.49 5.85
N PHE A 88 1.69 -4.77 6.68
CA PHE A 88 0.93 -3.59 6.25
C PHE A 88 1.83 -2.47 5.72
N ILE A 89 2.93 -2.17 6.41
CA ILE A 89 3.84 -1.08 6.00
C ILE A 89 4.41 -1.33 4.61
N ALA A 90 4.93 -2.52 4.34
CA ALA A 90 5.50 -2.86 3.04
C ALA A 90 4.42 -2.85 1.94
N MET A 91 3.25 -3.42 2.23
CA MET A 91 2.10 -3.40 1.31
C MET A 91 1.69 -1.97 0.95
N LEU A 92 1.54 -1.09 1.94
CA LEU A 92 1.17 0.31 1.72
C LEU A 92 2.23 1.05 0.91
N LYS A 93 3.52 0.87 1.23
CA LYS A 93 4.62 1.48 0.45
C LYS A 93 4.57 1.09 -1.03
N MET A 94 4.31 -0.18 -1.34
CA MET A 94 4.19 -0.66 -2.73
C MET A 94 3.01 0.00 -3.46
N LEU A 95 1.85 0.10 -2.81
CA LEU A 95 0.65 0.70 -3.40
C LEU A 95 0.79 2.21 -3.57
N ILE A 96 1.36 2.91 -2.58
CA ILE A 96 1.61 4.35 -2.62
C ILE A 96 2.63 4.68 -3.72
N TRP A 97 3.75 3.96 -3.76
CA TRP A 97 4.78 4.16 -4.78
C TRP A 97 4.21 3.96 -6.19
N PHE A 98 3.41 2.92 -6.40
CA PHE A 98 2.73 2.69 -7.68
C PHE A 98 1.84 3.87 -8.08
N GLU A 99 0.97 4.35 -7.18
CA GLU A 99 0.08 5.48 -7.47
C GLU A 99 0.87 6.78 -7.72
N PHE A 100 1.95 7.01 -6.98
CA PHE A 100 2.82 8.15 -7.20
C PHE A 100 3.48 8.11 -8.60
N VAL A 101 4.09 6.98 -8.97
CA VAL A 101 4.72 6.82 -10.28
C VAL A 101 3.70 6.99 -11.41
N LYS A 102 2.52 6.37 -11.28
CA LYS A 102 1.44 6.46 -12.26
C LYS A 102 0.94 7.89 -12.47
N THR A 103 0.81 8.67 -11.40
CA THR A 103 0.33 10.05 -11.46
C THR A 103 1.39 11.02 -11.96
N THR A 104 2.65 10.83 -11.57
CA THR A 104 3.76 11.70 -11.95
C THR A 104 4.13 11.58 -13.44
N TRP A 105 3.83 10.44 -14.06
CA TRP A 105 4.07 10.24 -15.50
C TRP A 105 3.10 10.95 -16.43
N LYS A 106 1.98 11.45 -15.89
CA LYS A 106 0.94 12.13 -16.66
C LYS A 106 0.79 13.55 -16.13
N GLU A 107 1.58 14.49 -16.66
CA GLU A 107 1.32 15.90 -16.39
C GLU A 107 0.20 16.41 -17.30
N ASN A 108 -0.79 17.04 -16.66
CA ASN A 108 -1.81 17.81 -17.37
C ASN A 108 -1.22 19.18 -17.76
N THR A 109 -0.95 19.37 -19.03
CA THR A 109 -0.56 20.66 -19.56
C THR A 109 -1.73 21.29 -20.33
N PRO A 110 -1.69 22.61 -20.62
CA PRO A 110 -2.73 23.27 -21.42
C PRO A 110 -2.92 22.68 -22.84
N VAL A 111 -1.96 21.90 -23.32
CA VAL A 111 -2.03 21.19 -24.61
C VAL A 111 -2.45 19.74 -24.48
N GLY A 112 -2.81 19.26 -23.27
CA GLY A 112 -3.23 17.89 -23.02
C GLY A 112 -2.29 17.13 -22.07
N ILE A 113 -2.51 15.82 -21.95
CA ILE A 113 -1.66 14.93 -21.13
C ILE A 113 -0.37 14.64 -21.89
N VAL A 114 0.76 15.09 -21.38
CA VAL A 114 2.08 14.81 -21.94
C VAL A 114 2.90 13.93 -21.01
N SER A 115 3.76 13.07 -21.58
CA SER A 115 4.76 12.37 -20.81
C SER A 115 5.98 13.26 -20.63
N ASN A 116 6.46 13.44 -19.39
CA ASN A 116 7.67 14.16 -19.10
C ASN A 116 8.88 13.49 -19.78
N ALA A 117 9.38 14.11 -20.84
CA ALA A 117 10.63 13.76 -21.51
C ALA A 117 11.51 15.00 -21.55
N SER A 118 12.57 15.07 -20.74
CA SER A 118 13.56 16.11 -20.90
C SER A 118 14.47 15.76 -22.09
N GLU A 119 14.75 16.74 -22.97
CA GLU A 119 15.52 16.59 -24.21
C GLU A 119 16.92 15.98 -24.03
N ASN A 120 17.49 15.99 -22.82
CA ASN A 120 18.86 15.57 -22.53
C ASN A 120 18.99 14.41 -21.54
N SER A 121 17.92 13.82 -21.07
CA SER A 121 17.96 12.61 -20.24
C SER A 121 17.56 11.40 -21.06
N LYS A 122 18.45 10.41 -21.17
CA LYS A 122 18.00 9.05 -21.50
C LYS A 122 16.98 8.66 -20.44
N GLN A 123 15.71 8.65 -20.81
CA GLN A 123 14.67 8.15 -19.92
C GLN A 123 15.01 6.69 -19.60
N LEU A 124 15.59 6.46 -18.45
CA LEU A 124 15.45 5.19 -17.76
C LEU A 124 13.98 5.11 -17.31
N ARG A 125 13.12 4.74 -18.23
CA ARG A 125 11.75 4.35 -17.87
C ARG A 125 11.91 3.15 -16.95
N PRO A 126 11.46 3.21 -15.69
CA PRO A 126 11.26 1.98 -14.95
C PRO A 126 10.48 1.08 -15.90
N SER A 127 10.94 -0.15 -16.10
CA SER A 127 10.24 -1.01 -17.04
C SER A 127 8.80 -1.11 -16.57
N GLN A 128 7.84 -0.99 -17.45
CA GLN A 128 6.42 -1.13 -17.12
C GLN A 128 6.21 -2.41 -16.30
N ALA A 129 6.90 -3.48 -16.65
CA ALA A 129 6.94 -4.73 -15.89
C ALA A 129 7.44 -4.56 -14.43
N GLY A 130 8.38 -3.65 -14.15
CA GLY A 130 8.86 -3.39 -12.79
C GLY A 130 7.82 -2.66 -11.94
N ILE A 131 7.12 -1.68 -12.53
CA ILE A 131 6.05 -0.93 -11.84
C ILE A 131 4.88 -1.85 -11.52
N GLU A 132 4.45 -2.65 -12.49
CA GLU A 132 3.37 -3.63 -12.34
C GLU A 132 3.77 -4.74 -11.35
N GLY A 133 5.01 -5.20 -11.41
CA GLY A 133 5.55 -6.18 -10.48
C GLY A 133 5.48 -5.71 -9.02
N THR A 134 5.83 -4.45 -8.77
CA THR A 134 5.74 -3.84 -7.44
C THR A 134 4.28 -3.75 -6.97
N TYR A 135 3.38 -3.26 -7.81
CA TYR A 135 1.95 -3.23 -7.50
C TYR A 135 1.41 -4.62 -7.19
N ASN A 136 1.67 -5.59 -8.07
CA ASN A 136 1.20 -6.96 -7.92
C ASN A 136 1.75 -7.65 -6.66
N ARG A 137 2.98 -7.30 -6.25
CA ARG A 137 3.56 -7.76 -4.98
C ARG A 137 2.79 -7.19 -3.78
N GLY A 138 2.40 -5.91 -3.82
CA GLY A 138 1.52 -5.29 -2.84
C GLY A 138 0.14 -5.95 -2.78
N ILE A 139 -0.47 -6.24 -3.95
CA ILE A 139 -1.75 -6.94 -4.04
C ILE A 139 -1.66 -8.37 -3.51
N LYS A 140 -0.53 -9.05 -3.74
CA LYS A 140 -0.29 -10.39 -3.18
C LYS A 140 -0.27 -10.37 -1.65
N SER A 141 0.38 -9.37 -1.07
CA SER A 141 0.39 -9.14 0.38
C SER A 141 -1.02 -8.83 0.91
N PHE A 142 -1.78 -8.00 0.19
CA PHE A 142 -3.18 -7.67 0.50
C PHE A 142 -4.06 -8.92 0.55
N HIS A 143 -4.00 -9.76 -0.48
CA HIS A 143 -4.78 -11.01 -0.52
C HIS A 143 -4.35 -11.98 0.57
N ALA A 144 -3.06 -12.07 0.88
CA ALA A 144 -2.57 -12.93 1.95
C ALA A 144 -3.14 -12.55 3.32
N VAL A 145 -3.21 -11.25 3.62
CA VAL A 145 -3.86 -10.77 4.86
C VAL A 145 -5.36 -11.06 4.85
N LEU A 146 -6.02 -10.86 3.71
CA LEU A 146 -7.45 -11.17 3.56
C LEU A 146 -7.74 -12.64 3.81
N ASP A 147 -6.96 -13.53 3.20
CA ASP A 147 -7.08 -14.98 3.40
C ASP A 147 -6.83 -15.37 4.86
N TYR A 148 -5.84 -14.74 5.52
CA TYR A 148 -5.57 -14.95 6.93
C TYR A 148 -6.77 -14.56 7.81
N ILE A 149 -7.41 -13.43 7.56
CA ILE A 149 -8.62 -12.98 8.27
C ILE A 149 -9.77 -13.98 8.08
N ILE A 150 -9.99 -14.45 6.84
CA ILE A 150 -11.06 -15.39 6.50
C ILE A 150 -10.84 -16.74 7.21
N ILE A 151 -9.61 -17.27 7.17
CA ILE A 151 -9.27 -18.55 7.82
C ILE A 151 -9.41 -18.45 9.34
N ASN A 152 -9.05 -17.29 9.91
CA ASN A 152 -9.16 -17.04 11.36
C ASN A 152 -10.44 -16.26 11.71
N SER A 153 -11.56 -16.52 11.05
CA SER A 153 -12.82 -15.78 11.20
C SER A 153 -13.36 -15.74 12.63
N SER A 154 -13.05 -16.74 13.46
CA SER A 154 -13.37 -16.74 14.89
C SER A 154 -12.64 -15.63 15.68
N THR A 155 -11.46 -15.23 15.23
CA THR A 155 -10.67 -14.13 15.82
C THR A 155 -11.11 -12.76 15.30
N TYR A 156 -11.70 -12.73 14.11
CA TYR A 156 -12.18 -11.51 13.43
C TYR A 156 -13.68 -11.57 13.13
N PRO A 157 -14.53 -11.75 14.16
CA PRO A 157 -15.99 -11.91 13.95
C PRO A 157 -16.64 -10.66 13.36
N GLU A 158 -15.99 -9.49 13.49
CA GLU A 158 -16.46 -8.22 12.94
C GLU A 158 -16.17 -8.07 11.43
N TYR A 159 -15.40 -8.99 10.85
CA TYR A 159 -15.15 -9.00 9.41
C TYR A 159 -16.37 -9.52 8.66
N GLU A 160 -17.11 -8.62 8.02
CA GLU A 160 -18.35 -8.93 7.33
C GLU A 160 -18.17 -9.46 5.90
N GLY A 161 -16.94 -9.77 5.49
CA GLY A 161 -16.66 -10.21 4.12
C GLY A 161 -16.90 -9.11 3.05
N LYS A 162 -17.05 -7.86 3.44
CA LYS A 162 -17.37 -6.73 2.56
C LYS A 162 -16.13 -5.95 2.09
N GLY A 163 -14.94 -6.45 2.39
CA GLY A 163 -13.71 -5.90 1.84
C GLY A 163 -13.74 -5.97 0.31
N LYS A 164 -13.27 -4.93 -0.37
CA LYS A 164 -13.18 -4.93 -1.82
C LYS A 164 -11.89 -5.60 -2.25
N ALA A 165 -12.00 -6.72 -2.94
CA ALA A 165 -10.84 -7.36 -3.57
C ALA A 165 -10.17 -6.39 -4.56
N ARG A 166 -8.86 -6.22 -4.43
CA ARG A 166 -8.03 -5.50 -5.39
C ARG A 166 -7.47 -6.50 -6.41
N ASN A 167 -7.51 -6.15 -7.66
CA ASN A 167 -7.10 -7.04 -8.75
C ASN A 167 -5.62 -6.82 -9.11
N PHE A 168 -4.97 -7.91 -9.54
CA PHE A 168 -3.68 -7.82 -10.20
C PHE A 168 -3.79 -7.04 -11.51
N ILE A 169 -2.75 -6.28 -11.84
CA ILE A 169 -2.63 -5.63 -13.14
C ILE A 169 -1.79 -6.51 -14.05
N SER A 170 -2.31 -6.78 -15.21
CA SER A 170 -1.61 -7.46 -16.32
C SER A 170 -1.88 -6.65 -17.56
N TRP A 171 -0.83 -6.16 -18.19
CA TRP A 171 -0.90 -5.60 -19.53
C TRP A 171 -0.47 -6.70 -20.50
N LEU A 172 -1.42 -7.13 -21.30
CA LEU A 172 -1.16 -7.98 -22.45
C LEU A 172 -0.55 -7.15 -23.59
#